data_4911e002fb10bc489bac5fda33862c54
#
_entry.id   4911e002fb10bc489bac5fda33862c54
#
_cell.length_a   1.000
_cell.length_b   1.000
_cell.length_c   1.000
_cell.angle_alpha   90.00
_cell.angle_beta   90.00
_cell.angle_gamma   90.00
#
_symmetry.space_group_name_H-M   'P 1'
#
loop_
_entity.id
_entity.type
_entity.pdbx_description
1 polymer ?
#
loop_
_entity_poly.entity_id
_entity_poly.type
_entity_poly.pdbx_seq_one_letter_code
_entity_poly.pdbx_strand_id
1 'polypeptide(L)'
;MANSSLATYTKISPNKTSPRNHAIDTITIHCMGYRTAKWACDYFAKTDRKCSANYVVGYDGSIGVSVDEKDRSWCSSNRDNDNRAITIEVATEGKHPYRATDKAYSALITLVYDICKRNGIKKLVWSTEKKNRIYHLNGCNMTVHRDYANKACPGEYLYLRMGDIATNVNAKLNKSESKGGLYTVQVGAFSNKTNAEEMLAKLKLAGFAGYIKEK
;
A
#
# COMPACT_ATOMS: atom_id res chain seq x y z
N MET A 1 -14.70 4.88 -6.27
CA MET A 1 -13.52 4.10 -5.83
C MET A 1 -13.99 2.70 -5.47
N ALA A 2 -13.33 1.67 -5.97
CA ALA A 2 -13.64 0.27 -5.63
C ALA A 2 -12.69 -0.18 -4.51
N ASN A 3 -13.17 -1.07 -3.63
CA ASN A 3 -12.33 -1.72 -2.63
C ASN A 3 -11.29 -2.65 -3.28
N SER A 4 -10.28 -3.03 -2.51
CA SER A 4 -9.26 -4.00 -2.95
C SER A 4 -9.88 -5.36 -3.27
N SER A 5 -9.55 -5.91 -4.45
CA SER A 5 -9.91 -7.27 -4.83
C SER A 5 -9.16 -8.36 -4.05
N LEU A 6 -8.17 -7.98 -3.25
CA LEU A 6 -7.45 -8.88 -2.35
C LEU A 6 -8.28 -9.27 -1.11
N ALA A 7 -9.39 -8.55 -0.85
CA ALA A 7 -10.25 -8.87 0.27
C ALA A 7 -11.03 -10.16 0.02
N THR A 8 -10.94 -11.10 0.95
CA THR A 8 -11.63 -12.39 0.93
C THR A 8 -12.90 -12.39 1.77
N TYR A 9 -13.12 -11.34 2.55
CA TYR A 9 -14.30 -11.18 3.38
C TYR A 9 -14.72 -9.71 3.42
N THR A 10 -16.02 -9.44 3.33
CA THR A 10 -16.57 -8.08 3.45
C THR A 10 -17.77 -8.09 4.38
N LYS A 11 -17.73 -7.23 5.39
CA LYS A 11 -18.88 -6.95 6.26
C LYS A 11 -18.80 -5.50 6.73
N ILE A 12 -19.64 -4.68 6.13
CA ILE A 12 -19.57 -3.23 6.31
C ILE A 12 -20.08 -2.81 7.68
N SER A 13 -19.26 -2.05 8.39
CA SER A 13 -19.56 -1.47 9.68
C SER A 13 -20.53 -0.29 9.54
N PRO A 14 -21.51 -0.15 10.45
CA PRO A 14 -22.30 1.07 10.59
C PRO A 14 -21.50 2.23 11.20
N ASN A 15 -20.37 1.94 11.88
CA ASN A 15 -19.52 2.92 12.57
C ASN A 15 -18.61 3.62 11.56
N LYS A 16 -19.19 4.44 10.68
CA LYS A 16 -18.49 5.15 9.60
C LYS A 16 -19.17 6.48 9.29
N THR A 17 -18.49 7.32 8.54
CA THR A 17 -19.08 8.53 7.94
C THR A 17 -19.02 8.39 6.42
N SER A 18 -20.16 8.59 5.77
CA SER A 18 -20.29 8.46 4.31
C SER A 18 -20.80 9.76 3.70
N PRO A 19 -20.16 10.24 2.63
CA PRO A 19 -18.84 9.85 2.17
C PRO A 19 -17.71 10.48 3.01
N ARG A 20 -16.44 10.07 2.80
CA ARG A 20 -15.28 10.86 3.28
C ARG A 20 -15.25 12.21 2.57
N ASN A 21 -14.67 13.23 3.22
CA ASN A 21 -14.61 14.59 2.67
C ASN A 21 -13.23 14.96 2.08
N HIS A 22 -12.34 14.00 1.92
CA HIS A 22 -10.98 14.21 1.39
C HIS A 22 -10.57 13.08 0.47
N ALA A 23 -9.72 13.36 -0.52
CA ALA A 23 -9.09 12.33 -1.33
C ALA A 23 -8.18 11.43 -0.47
N ILE A 24 -8.03 10.18 -0.86
CA ILE A 24 -7.15 9.23 -0.17
C ILE A 24 -5.71 9.53 -0.56
N ASP A 25 -4.92 9.99 0.40
CA ASP A 25 -3.51 10.32 0.23
C ASP A 25 -2.62 9.78 1.37
N THR A 26 -3.23 9.14 2.36
CA THR A 26 -2.56 8.71 3.59
C THR A 26 -2.86 7.23 3.89
N ILE A 27 -1.90 6.54 4.48
CA ILE A 27 -2.06 5.19 5.03
C ILE A 27 -1.84 5.25 6.54
N THR A 28 -2.82 4.77 7.31
CA THR A 28 -2.69 4.65 8.77
C THR A 28 -2.71 3.19 9.18
N ILE A 29 -1.62 2.73 9.81
CA ILE A 29 -1.47 1.35 10.26
C ILE A 29 -1.77 1.28 11.76
N HIS A 30 -2.64 0.31 12.11
CA HIS A 30 -3.04 -0.02 13.46
C HIS A 30 -2.71 -1.48 13.79
N CYS A 31 -2.81 -1.84 15.06
CA CYS A 31 -2.77 -3.23 15.49
C CYS A 31 -4.02 -3.61 16.27
N MET A 32 -4.53 -4.79 15.99
CA MET A 32 -5.56 -5.50 16.78
C MET A 32 -4.94 -6.75 17.41
N GLY A 33 -5.63 -7.38 18.34
CA GLY A 33 -5.20 -8.66 18.90
C GLY A 33 -5.15 -9.78 17.86
N TYR A 34 -4.68 -10.95 18.24
CA TYR A 34 -4.50 -12.13 17.38
C TYR A 34 -5.86 -12.65 16.90
N ARG A 35 -6.36 -12.14 15.78
CA ARG A 35 -7.68 -12.39 15.21
C ARG A 35 -7.62 -12.64 13.70
N THR A 36 -8.64 -13.32 13.16
CA THR A 36 -8.85 -13.41 11.71
C THR A 36 -9.50 -12.14 11.17
N ALA A 37 -9.37 -11.90 9.87
CA ALA A 37 -10.05 -10.77 9.21
C ALA A 37 -11.58 -10.85 9.37
N LYS A 38 -12.15 -12.06 9.24
CA LYS A 38 -13.58 -12.28 9.44
C LYS A 38 -14.04 -11.86 10.84
N TRP A 39 -13.33 -12.30 11.90
CA TRP A 39 -13.68 -11.95 13.27
C TRP A 39 -13.69 -10.41 13.47
N ALA A 40 -12.67 -9.73 12.94
CA ALA A 40 -12.55 -8.28 13.11
C ALA A 40 -13.66 -7.51 12.36
N CYS A 41 -13.99 -7.92 11.13
CA CYS A 41 -15.12 -7.34 10.40
C CYS A 41 -16.44 -7.56 11.14
N ASP A 42 -16.67 -8.76 11.68
CA ASP A 42 -17.88 -9.07 12.49
C ASP A 42 -17.93 -8.25 13.78
N TYR A 43 -16.77 -7.99 14.38
CA TYR A 43 -16.65 -7.12 15.56
C TYR A 43 -17.01 -5.68 15.24
N PHE A 44 -16.45 -5.10 14.17
CA PHE A 44 -16.71 -3.72 13.76
C PHE A 44 -18.13 -3.49 13.23
N ALA A 45 -18.79 -4.56 12.77
CA ALA A 45 -20.18 -4.47 12.30
C ALA A 45 -21.21 -4.24 13.43
N LYS A 46 -20.79 -4.34 14.71
CA LYS A 46 -21.65 -4.04 15.84
C LYS A 46 -21.74 -2.54 16.10
N THR A 47 -22.95 -2.02 16.26
CA THR A 47 -23.23 -0.60 16.41
C THR A 47 -22.67 0.01 17.69
N ASP A 48 -22.55 -0.79 18.76
CA ASP A 48 -22.05 -0.37 20.07
C ASP A 48 -20.54 -0.12 20.12
N ARG A 49 -19.78 -0.58 19.11
CA ARG A 49 -18.31 -0.48 19.10
C ARG A 49 -17.79 0.93 18.93
N LYS A 50 -18.52 1.77 18.17
CA LYS A 50 -18.14 3.16 17.87
C LYS A 50 -16.72 3.31 17.29
N CYS A 51 -16.22 2.26 16.67
CA CYS A 51 -14.93 2.21 15.98
C CYS A 51 -15.01 1.28 14.77
N SER A 52 -14.12 1.49 13.82
CA SER A 52 -14.00 0.67 12.60
C SER A 52 -12.66 0.96 11.91
N ALA A 53 -12.30 0.14 10.92
CA ALA A 53 -11.19 0.38 10.01
C ALA A 53 -11.67 0.17 8.57
N ASN A 54 -10.98 0.72 7.57
CA ASN A 54 -11.30 0.39 6.17
C ASN A 54 -10.98 -1.07 5.90
N TYR A 55 -9.78 -1.51 6.27
CA TYR A 55 -9.33 -2.88 6.11
C TYR A 55 -8.87 -3.51 7.40
N VAL A 56 -8.92 -4.82 7.41
CA VAL A 56 -8.34 -5.66 8.46
C VAL A 56 -7.48 -6.75 7.83
N VAL A 57 -6.34 -7.04 8.44
CA VAL A 57 -5.43 -8.12 8.03
C VAL A 57 -5.34 -9.13 9.17
N GLY A 58 -5.81 -10.34 8.93
CA GLY A 58 -5.81 -11.43 9.90
C GLY A 58 -4.41 -12.00 10.14
N TYR A 59 -4.22 -12.71 11.25
CA TYR A 59 -2.94 -13.39 11.57
C TYR A 59 -2.56 -14.45 10.51
N ASP A 60 -3.52 -14.98 9.80
CA ASP A 60 -3.38 -15.96 8.71
C ASP A 60 -3.08 -15.32 7.35
N GLY A 61 -3.03 -13.98 7.28
CA GLY A 61 -2.85 -13.20 6.06
C GLY A 61 -4.17 -12.93 5.31
N SER A 62 -5.32 -13.35 5.83
CA SER A 62 -6.62 -13.00 5.27
C SER A 62 -6.86 -11.49 5.31
N ILE A 63 -7.56 -10.95 4.31
CA ILE A 63 -7.88 -9.52 4.20
C ILE A 63 -9.39 -9.36 4.22
N GLY A 64 -9.89 -8.43 5.04
CA GLY A 64 -11.29 -8.08 5.12
C GLY A 64 -11.54 -6.60 4.87
N VAL A 65 -12.72 -6.27 4.33
CA VAL A 65 -13.25 -4.91 4.22
C VAL A 65 -14.28 -4.70 5.32
N SER A 66 -14.07 -3.69 6.16
CA SER A 66 -15.02 -3.29 7.20
C SER A 66 -15.64 -1.92 6.93
N VAL A 67 -14.96 -1.03 6.20
CA VAL A 67 -15.51 0.24 5.70
C VAL A 67 -15.03 0.44 4.28
N ASP A 68 -15.94 0.79 3.37
CA ASP A 68 -15.59 1.10 1.97
C ASP A 68 -14.56 2.22 1.88
N GLU A 69 -13.65 2.17 0.91
CA GLU A 69 -12.66 3.24 0.71
C GLU A 69 -13.27 4.62 0.46
N LYS A 70 -14.46 4.68 -0.12
CA LYS A 70 -15.20 5.93 -0.33
C LYS A 70 -15.70 6.57 0.97
N ASP A 71 -15.70 5.82 2.07
CA ASP A 71 -16.21 6.23 3.37
C ASP A 71 -15.07 6.40 4.37
N ARG A 72 -15.26 7.27 5.35
CA ARG A 72 -14.35 7.48 6.47
C ARG A 72 -14.61 6.45 7.56
N SER A 73 -13.59 5.67 7.92
CA SER A 73 -13.62 4.84 9.14
C SER A 73 -13.51 5.70 10.41
N TRP A 74 -13.78 5.10 11.56
CA TRP A 74 -13.56 5.70 12.88
C TRP A 74 -12.46 4.94 13.59
N CYS A 75 -11.20 5.24 13.28
CA CYS A 75 -10.06 4.39 13.65
C CYS A 75 -8.99 5.10 14.47
N SER A 76 -8.49 6.24 14.01
CA SER A 76 -7.28 6.86 14.56
C SER A 76 -7.54 7.81 15.76
N SER A 77 -8.78 7.98 16.19
CA SER A 77 -9.20 9.02 17.14
C SER A 77 -8.97 10.44 16.60
N ASN A 78 -8.75 10.60 15.30
CA ASN A 78 -8.60 11.88 14.63
C ASN A 78 -9.40 11.89 13.33
N ARG A 79 -10.41 12.76 13.29
CA ARG A 79 -11.35 12.87 12.17
C ARG A 79 -10.66 13.26 10.86
N ASP A 80 -9.70 14.19 10.94
CA ASP A 80 -9.05 14.72 9.74
C ASP A 80 -8.11 13.69 9.14
N ASN A 81 -7.35 12.98 9.97
CA ASN A 81 -6.56 11.84 9.52
C ASN A 81 -7.44 10.76 8.89
N ASP A 82 -8.54 10.36 9.56
CA ASP A 82 -9.41 9.29 9.05
C ASP A 82 -10.11 9.66 7.74
N ASN A 83 -10.31 10.95 7.46
CA ASN A 83 -10.82 11.43 6.17
C ASN A 83 -9.80 11.29 5.03
N ARG A 84 -8.51 11.43 5.32
CA ARG A 84 -7.42 11.32 4.35
C ARG A 84 -6.93 9.88 4.18
N ALA A 85 -7.02 9.11 5.26
CA ALA A 85 -6.35 7.82 5.34
C ALA A 85 -7.24 6.64 4.92
N ILE A 86 -6.60 5.65 4.33
CA ILE A 86 -7.05 4.27 4.47
C ILE A 86 -6.44 3.71 5.75
N THR A 87 -7.30 3.32 6.68
CA THR A 87 -6.92 2.75 7.98
C THR A 87 -6.92 1.23 7.90
N ILE A 88 -5.86 0.60 8.43
CA ILE A 88 -5.66 -0.85 8.35
C ILE A 88 -5.35 -1.39 9.73
N GLU A 89 -6.22 -2.26 10.25
CA GLU A 89 -5.97 -3.02 11.48
C GLU A 89 -5.27 -4.32 11.16
N VAL A 90 -4.10 -4.54 11.75
CA VAL A 90 -3.28 -5.74 11.54
C VAL A 90 -3.31 -6.62 12.77
N ALA A 91 -3.53 -7.91 12.58
CA ALA A 91 -3.48 -8.88 13.67
C ALA A 91 -2.06 -9.01 14.23
N THR A 92 -1.95 -8.88 15.54
CA THR A 92 -0.69 -8.97 16.28
C THR A 92 -0.88 -9.77 17.56
N GLU A 93 0.21 -10.20 18.18
CA GLU A 93 0.16 -10.74 19.54
C GLU A 93 -0.44 -9.72 20.51
N GLY A 94 -1.06 -10.22 21.59
CA GLY A 94 -1.71 -9.38 22.60
C GLY A 94 -0.76 -8.74 23.61
N LYS A 95 0.56 -8.95 23.48
CA LYS A 95 1.59 -8.46 24.40
C LYS A 95 2.75 -7.83 23.63
N HIS A 96 3.48 -6.96 24.32
CA HIS A 96 4.71 -6.36 23.78
C HIS A 96 5.67 -7.46 23.27
N PRO A 97 6.29 -7.27 22.08
CA PRO A 97 6.28 -6.10 21.20
C PRO A 97 5.11 -6.04 20.20
N TYR A 98 4.04 -6.82 20.39
CA TYR A 98 2.87 -6.93 19.49
C TYR A 98 3.27 -7.42 18.11
N ARG A 99 3.92 -8.57 18.08
CA ARG A 99 4.44 -9.15 16.83
C ARG A 99 3.32 -9.56 15.89
N ALA A 100 3.40 -9.16 14.63
CA ALA A 100 2.60 -9.70 13.55
C ALA A 100 3.23 -11.00 13.01
N THR A 101 2.41 -11.92 12.50
CA THR A 101 2.92 -13.07 11.76
C THR A 101 3.52 -12.65 10.43
N ASP A 102 4.39 -13.47 9.85
CA ASP A 102 4.97 -13.18 8.54
C ASP A 102 3.89 -13.15 7.43
N LYS A 103 2.83 -13.96 7.59
CA LYS A 103 1.66 -13.94 6.70
C LYS A 103 0.91 -12.61 6.78
N ALA A 104 0.63 -12.13 7.98
CA ALA A 104 -0.02 -10.85 8.19
C ALA A 104 0.84 -9.68 7.66
N TYR A 105 2.15 -9.71 7.92
CA TYR A 105 3.08 -8.67 7.45
C TYR A 105 3.18 -8.65 5.92
N SER A 106 3.31 -9.80 5.26
CA SER A 106 3.32 -9.92 3.80
C SER A 106 2.00 -9.44 3.17
N ALA A 107 0.86 -9.82 3.77
CA ALA A 107 -0.46 -9.40 3.32
C ALA A 107 -0.64 -7.89 3.47
N LEU A 108 -0.17 -7.29 4.57
CA LEU A 108 -0.17 -5.85 4.78
C LEU A 108 0.58 -5.11 3.66
N ILE A 109 1.82 -5.51 3.34
CA ILE A 109 2.61 -4.88 2.27
C ILE A 109 1.88 -4.99 0.93
N THR A 110 1.29 -6.14 0.62
CA THR A 110 0.57 -6.36 -0.64
C THR A 110 -0.70 -5.53 -0.72
N LEU A 111 -1.46 -5.43 0.37
CA LEU A 111 -2.66 -4.60 0.47
C LEU A 111 -2.32 -3.11 0.34
N VAL A 112 -1.30 -2.63 1.04
CA VAL A 112 -0.88 -1.21 0.98
C VAL A 112 -0.41 -0.84 -0.43
N TYR A 113 0.34 -1.73 -1.09
CA TYR A 113 0.71 -1.53 -2.49
C TYR A 113 -0.51 -1.40 -3.40
N ASP A 114 -1.50 -2.30 -3.27
CA ASP A 114 -2.73 -2.26 -4.06
C ASP A 114 -3.52 -0.96 -3.81
N ILE A 115 -3.67 -0.55 -2.55
CA ILE A 115 -4.32 0.71 -2.17
C ILE A 115 -3.59 1.90 -2.81
N CYS A 116 -2.28 1.98 -2.69
CA CYS A 116 -1.48 3.07 -3.27
C CYS A 116 -1.68 3.15 -4.78
N LYS A 117 -1.59 2.02 -5.47
CA LYS A 117 -1.76 1.95 -6.93
C LYS A 117 -3.14 2.43 -7.38
N ARG A 118 -4.21 1.97 -6.70
CA ARG A 118 -5.59 2.34 -7.06
C ARG A 118 -5.94 3.79 -6.74
N ASN A 119 -5.32 4.36 -5.73
CA ASN A 119 -5.59 5.73 -5.28
C ASN A 119 -4.55 6.74 -5.77
N GLY A 120 -3.62 6.34 -6.66
CA GLY A 120 -2.65 7.25 -7.27
C GLY A 120 -1.55 7.73 -6.31
N ILE A 121 -1.34 7.04 -5.18
CA ILE A 121 -0.23 7.34 -4.25
C ILE A 121 1.07 6.81 -4.86
N LYS A 122 1.88 7.69 -5.43
CA LYS A 122 3.11 7.35 -6.15
C LYS A 122 4.25 6.90 -5.23
N LYS A 123 4.26 7.38 -3.99
CA LYS A 123 5.31 7.10 -3.02
C LYS A 123 4.77 7.17 -1.60
N LEU A 124 5.16 6.21 -0.78
CA LEU A 124 4.98 6.27 0.67
C LEU A 124 6.20 6.90 1.32
N VAL A 125 5.96 7.82 2.24
CA VAL A 125 7.00 8.51 3.02
C VAL A 125 6.66 8.38 4.51
N TRP A 126 7.55 7.70 5.22
CA TRP A 126 7.54 7.63 6.68
C TRP A 126 8.57 8.58 7.27
N SER A 127 8.26 9.21 8.39
CA SER A 127 9.20 10.01 9.18
C SER A 127 9.21 9.53 10.62
N THR A 128 10.37 9.49 11.26
CA THR A 128 10.49 9.25 12.70
C THR A 128 9.93 10.41 13.52
N GLU A 129 9.93 11.62 12.94
CA GLU A 129 9.42 12.82 13.57
C GLU A 129 7.89 12.87 13.53
N LYS A 130 7.26 12.82 14.70
CA LYS A 130 5.79 12.84 14.83
C LYS A 130 5.15 14.04 14.14
N LYS A 131 5.73 15.24 14.25
CA LYS A 131 5.20 16.45 13.62
C LYS A 131 5.10 16.33 12.10
N ASN A 132 6.09 15.67 11.47
CA ASN A 132 6.08 15.47 10.02
C ASN A 132 4.92 14.58 9.59
N ARG A 133 4.58 13.57 10.38
CA ARG A 133 3.44 12.69 10.13
C ARG A 133 2.11 13.39 10.30
N ILE A 134 1.93 14.11 11.40
CA ILE A 134 0.65 14.81 11.73
C ILE A 134 0.35 15.93 10.73
N TYR A 135 1.38 16.68 10.33
CA TYR A 135 1.24 17.84 9.43
C TYR A 135 1.60 17.55 7.99
N HIS A 136 1.83 16.28 7.64
CA HIS A 136 2.19 15.84 6.28
C HIS A 136 3.40 16.59 5.69
N LEU A 137 4.36 16.98 6.54
CA LEU A 137 5.57 17.69 6.12
C LEU A 137 6.47 16.77 5.30
N ASN A 138 7.23 17.35 4.37
CA ASN A 138 8.18 16.63 3.52
C ASN A 138 7.55 15.47 2.74
N GLY A 139 6.25 15.57 2.40
CA GLY A 139 5.51 14.53 1.70
C GLY A 139 5.15 13.31 2.54
N CYS A 140 5.31 13.39 3.88
CA CYS A 140 4.97 12.29 4.78
C CYS A 140 3.47 11.97 4.68
N ASN A 141 3.15 10.72 4.38
CA ASN A 141 1.80 10.24 4.17
C ASN A 141 1.54 8.86 4.83
N MET A 142 2.35 8.53 5.81
CA MET A 142 2.12 7.38 6.69
C MET A 142 1.97 7.87 8.12
N THR A 143 0.91 7.43 8.79
CA THR A 143 0.59 7.80 10.18
C THR A 143 0.26 6.55 10.99
N VAL A 144 0.19 6.70 12.29
CA VAL A 144 -0.17 5.62 13.24
C VAL A 144 -1.07 6.16 14.34
N HIS A 145 -1.79 5.28 15.04
CA HIS A 145 -2.73 5.68 16.08
C HIS A 145 -2.09 6.51 17.20
N ARG A 146 -0.87 6.15 17.63
CA ARG A 146 -0.13 6.89 18.68
C ARG A 146 0.24 8.32 18.30
N ASP A 147 0.06 8.71 17.04
CA ASP A 147 0.23 10.09 16.61
C ASP A 147 -0.90 10.98 17.11
N TYR A 148 -2.09 10.41 17.33
CA TYR A 148 -3.32 11.14 17.63
C TYR A 148 -3.91 10.84 19.00
N ALA A 149 -3.52 9.73 19.64
CA ALA A 149 -3.99 9.33 20.95
C ALA A 149 -2.88 8.65 21.75
N ASN A 150 -2.99 8.68 23.08
CA ASN A 150 -2.06 7.97 23.96
C ASN A 150 -2.37 6.45 23.93
N LYS A 151 -1.88 5.77 22.90
CA LYS A 151 -2.08 4.35 22.65
C LYS A 151 -0.76 3.66 22.28
N ALA A 152 -0.64 2.36 22.63
CA ALA A 152 0.48 1.54 22.20
C ALA A 152 0.42 1.21 20.69
N CYS A 153 -0.76 1.29 20.06
CA CYS A 153 -0.99 1.00 18.65
C CYS A 153 -0.10 1.88 17.74
N PRO A 154 0.56 1.33 16.72
CA PRO A 154 0.39 -0.01 16.13
C PRO A 154 1.23 -1.12 16.80
N GLY A 155 1.73 -0.93 18.01
CA GLY A 155 2.68 -1.81 18.68
C GLY A 155 4.11 -1.58 18.20
N GLU A 156 5.07 -1.98 19.02
CA GLU A 156 6.49 -1.70 18.75
C GLU A 156 6.99 -2.43 17.49
N TYR A 157 6.54 -3.67 17.28
CA TYR A 157 6.94 -4.46 16.12
C TYR A 157 6.63 -3.77 14.78
N LEU A 158 5.39 -3.29 14.59
CA LEU A 158 5.00 -2.57 13.36
C LEU A 158 5.60 -1.16 13.32
N TYR A 159 5.64 -0.46 14.46
CA TYR A 159 6.16 0.90 14.54
C TYR A 159 7.61 0.99 14.06
N LEU A 160 8.48 0.10 14.52
CA LEU A 160 9.88 0.04 14.09
C LEU A 160 10.03 -0.36 12.61
N ARG A 161 9.02 -0.97 12.01
CA ARG A 161 9.02 -1.41 10.61
C ARG A 161 8.29 -0.50 9.64
N MET A 162 7.79 0.65 10.09
CA MET A 162 7.07 1.58 9.21
C MET A 162 7.92 2.04 8.02
N GLY A 163 9.21 2.29 8.23
CA GLY A 163 10.17 2.61 7.17
C GLY A 163 10.37 1.44 6.19
N ASP A 164 10.45 0.22 6.70
CA ASP A 164 10.57 -0.99 5.89
C ASP A 164 9.30 -1.23 5.06
N ILE A 165 8.11 -1.00 5.65
CA ILE A 165 6.83 -1.08 4.93
C ILE A 165 6.83 -0.09 3.76
N ALA A 166 7.20 1.17 4.01
CA ALA A 166 7.31 2.18 2.96
C ALA A 166 8.28 1.75 1.85
N THR A 167 9.47 1.26 2.21
CA THR A 167 10.51 0.81 1.28
C THR A 167 10.01 -0.34 0.41
N ASN A 168 9.41 -1.36 1.01
CA ASN A 168 8.90 -2.54 0.30
C ASN A 168 7.75 -2.19 -0.67
N VAL A 169 6.83 -1.31 -0.24
CA VAL A 169 5.73 -0.84 -1.08
C VAL A 169 6.26 0.00 -2.24
N ASN A 170 7.18 0.94 -1.98
CA ASN A 170 7.77 1.80 -3.00
C ASN A 170 8.55 0.99 -4.05
N ALA A 171 9.27 -0.06 -3.64
CA ALA A 171 9.95 -0.95 -4.57
C ALA A 171 8.97 -1.64 -5.55
N LYS A 172 7.76 -2.01 -5.06
CA LYS A 172 6.70 -2.57 -5.90
C LYS A 172 6.06 -1.52 -6.82
N LEU A 173 5.84 -0.29 -6.33
CA LEU A 173 5.31 0.82 -7.13
C LEU A 173 6.26 1.16 -8.28
N ASN A 174 7.54 1.34 -8.01
CA ASN A 174 8.57 1.63 -9.01
C ASN A 174 8.70 0.52 -10.06
N LYS A 175 8.64 -0.76 -9.62
CA LYS A 175 8.68 -1.91 -10.54
C LYS A 175 7.45 -1.98 -11.45
N SER A 176 6.29 -1.49 -11.00
CA SER A 176 5.09 -1.43 -11.81
C SER A 176 5.14 -0.32 -12.87
N GLU A 177 5.84 0.77 -12.57
CA GLU A 177 6.09 1.86 -13.52
C GLU A 177 7.18 1.49 -14.54
N SER A 178 8.16 0.65 -14.15
CA SER A 178 9.21 0.16 -15.04
C SER A 178 8.78 -0.97 -15.99
N LYS A 179 7.52 -1.37 -16.04
CA LYS A 179 6.92 -2.09 -17.17
C LYS A 179 6.70 -1.13 -18.35
N GLY A 180 7.58 -0.16 -18.46
CA GLY A 180 7.77 0.72 -19.59
C GLY A 180 8.45 -0.02 -20.73
N GLY A 181 8.15 0.43 -21.92
CA GLY A 181 8.46 -0.17 -23.16
C GLY A 181 9.91 -0.63 -23.35
N LEU A 182 10.06 -1.60 -24.20
CA LEU A 182 11.34 -2.01 -24.74
C LEU A 182 12.01 -0.79 -25.40
N TYR A 183 13.11 -0.34 -24.82
CA TYR A 183 13.92 0.70 -25.45
C TYR A 183 14.78 0.07 -26.53
N THR A 184 14.64 0.53 -27.78
CA THR A 184 15.51 0.13 -28.90
C THR A 184 16.54 1.19 -29.16
N VAL A 185 17.80 0.79 -29.29
CA VAL A 185 18.88 1.67 -29.76
C VAL A 185 18.97 1.50 -31.27
N GLN A 186 18.72 2.58 -32.01
CA GLN A 186 18.90 2.59 -33.44
C GLN A 186 20.37 2.87 -33.78
N VAL A 187 21.05 1.90 -34.40
CA VAL A 187 22.49 1.94 -34.67
C VAL A 187 22.82 2.53 -36.08
N GLY A 188 21.77 2.70 -36.90
CA GLY A 188 21.91 3.31 -38.24
C GLY A 188 20.59 3.34 -39.01
N ALA A 189 20.53 4.13 -40.06
CA ALA A 189 19.48 4.13 -41.07
C ALA A 189 20.15 4.02 -42.44
N PHE A 190 19.73 3.08 -43.25
CA PHE A 190 20.34 2.76 -44.54
C PHE A 190 19.29 2.78 -45.63
N SER A 191 19.61 3.41 -46.77
CA SER A 191 18.75 3.41 -47.95
C SER A 191 18.89 2.11 -48.78
N ASN A 192 19.96 1.33 -48.52
CA ASN A 192 20.22 0.05 -49.17
C ASN A 192 20.16 -1.07 -48.14
N LYS A 193 19.36 -2.11 -48.44
CA LYS A 193 19.15 -3.26 -47.56
C LYS A 193 20.45 -4.02 -47.29
N THR A 194 21.31 -4.20 -48.30
CA THR A 194 22.61 -4.88 -48.16
C THR A 194 23.48 -4.19 -47.10
N ASN A 195 23.55 -2.88 -47.10
CA ASN A 195 24.34 -2.14 -46.11
C ASN A 195 23.78 -2.30 -44.69
N ALA A 196 22.46 -2.42 -44.53
CA ALA A 196 21.83 -2.72 -43.24
C ALA A 196 22.16 -4.15 -42.76
N GLU A 197 22.16 -5.12 -43.68
CA GLU A 197 22.51 -6.53 -43.37
C GLU A 197 23.99 -6.66 -43.00
N GLU A 198 24.90 -5.95 -43.67
CA GLU A 198 26.33 -5.93 -43.30
C GLU A 198 26.54 -5.30 -41.91
N MET A 199 25.83 -4.22 -41.59
CA MET A 199 25.90 -3.64 -40.24
C MET A 199 25.36 -4.57 -39.17
N LEU A 200 24.25 -5.26 -39.45
CA LEU A 200 23.69 -6.29 -38.53
C LEU A 200 24.66 -7.43 -38.30
N ALA A 201 25.38 -7.89 -39.35
CA ALA A 201 26.39 -8.90 -39.22
C ALA A 201 27.57 -8.48 -38.32
N LYS A 202 28.05 -7.21 -38.48
CA LYS A 202 29.10 -6.63 -37.62
C LYS A 202 28.66 -6.55 -36.15
N LEU A 203 27.41 -6.14 -35.91
CA LEU A 203 26.85 -6.11 -34.55
C LEU A 203 26.76 -7.48 -33.90
N LYS A 204 26.34 -8.50 -34.66
CA LYS A 204 26.28 -9.88 -34.18
C LYS A 204 27.69 -10.44 -33.84
N LEU A 205 28.70 -10.15 -34.66
CA LEU A 205 30.09 -10.50 -34.39
C LEU A 205 30.64 -9.81 -33.12
N ALA A 206 30.14 -8.61 -32.81
CA ALA A 206 30.48 -7.86 -31.60
C ALA A 206 29.65 -8.30 -30.37
N GLY A 207 28.81 -9.35 -30.49
CA GLY A 207 28.02 -9.90 -29.38
C GLY A 207 26.67 -9.21 -29.12
N PHE A 208 26.21 -8.32 -30.02
CA PHE A 208 24.91 -7.64 -29.88
C PHE A 208 23.82 -8.37 -30.68
N ALA A 209 22.66 -8.58 -30.01
CA ALA A 209 21.46 -9.02 -30.72
C ALA A 209 20.82 -7.83 -31.46
N GLY A 210 20.42 -8.02 -32.72
CA GLY A 210 19.77 -6.98 -33.50
C GLY A 210 18.85 -7.54 -34.59
N TYR A 211 18.01 -6.68 -35.16
CA TYR A 211 17.14 -6.97 -36.30
C TYR A 211 17.00 -5.73 -37.20
N ILE A 212 16.66 -5.97 -38.46
CA ILE A 212 16.34 -4.89 -39.40
C ILE A 212 14.84 -4.66 -39.36
N LYS A 213 14.45 -3.37 -39.26
CA LYS A 213 13.04 -2.93 -39.35
C LYS A 213 12.91 -2.01 -40.53
N GLU A 214 12.12 -2.38 -41.51
CA GLU A 214 11.72 -1.50 -42.62
C GLU A 214 10.74 -0.43 -42.10
N LYS A 215 10.89 0.82 -42.63
CA LYS A 215 9.98 1.92 -42.30
C LYS A 215 8.93 2.09 -43.40
#